data_267d92e58f9a9da5cf69cba9586ea7cb
#
_entry.id   267d92e58f9a9da5cf69cba9586ea7cb
#
_cell.length_a   1.000
_cell.length_b   1.000
_cell.length_c   1.000
_cell.angle_alpha   90.00
_cell.angle_beta   90.00
_cell.angle_gamma   90.00
#
_symmetry.space_group_name_H-M   'P 1'
#
loop_
_entity.id
_entity.type
_entity.pdbx_description
1 polymer ?
#
loop_
_entity_poly.entity_id
_entity_poly.type
_entity_poly.pdbx_seq_one_letter_code
_entity_poly.pdbx_strand_id
1 'polypeptide(L)'
;KRKFVGLDAYKQVIDSGVDVVILTTPPGFRPLHFKAAVEAGKHIFLEKPMATDAPGLRSVMESAELAKKKGLAVVAGFCWRYHYARREFFKRIADGAIGDVQTMYATYYTGPVKPMPPDSARKEEWSDIEWQVRNWYNFTWCGGDGLVEQAVHSVDKISWLFGDEPPRSAVAVGGRQRPNNSGNIWDHIEVNYLFENGARGFLGQRQIPGCHGENNDYIYGTK
;
A
#
# COMPACT_ATOMS: atom_id res chain seq x y z
N LYS A 1 1.73 -30.81 7.73
CA LYS A 1 1.43 -29.38 7.47
C LYS A 1 0.02 -29.29 6.89
N ARG A 2 -0.82 -28.43 7.45
CA ARG A 2 -2.17 -28.13 6.94
C ARG A 2 -2.04 -27.12 5.79
N LYS A 3 -2.73 -27.37 4.66
CA LYS A 3 -2.82 -26.47 3.52
C LYS A 3 -4.30 -26.32 3.16
N PHE A 4 -4.73 -25.07 2.96
CA PHE A 4 -6.06 -24.73 2.53
C PHE A 4 -5.98 -23.94 1.23
N VAL A 5 -6.86 -24.21 0.29
CA VAL A 5 -6.83 -23.64 -1.07
C VAL A 5 -8.21 -23.09 -1.42
N GLY A 6 -8.24 -22.02 -2.22
CA GLY A 6 -9.47 -21.38 -2.68
C GLY A 6 -9.73 -20.05 -1.96
N LEU A 7 -10.74 -19.33 -2.42
CA LEU A 7 -11.07 -17.98 -1.92
C LEU A 7 -11.52 -17.98 -0.46
N ASP A 8 -12.08 -19.09 0.02
CA ASP A 8 -12.52 -19.28 1.42
C ASP A 8 -11.44 -19.90 2.33
N ALA A 9 -10.23 -20.14 1.83
CA ALA A 9 -9.15 -20.76 2.59
C ALA A 9 -8.80 -19.96 3.88
N TYR A 10 -8.97 -18.64 3.86
CA TYR A 10 -8.71 -17.79 5.02
C TYR A 10 -9.57 -18.16 6.24
N LYS A 11 -10.84 -18.58 6.05
CA LYS A 11 -11.73 -19.04 7.11
C LYS A 11 -11.15 -20.29 7.80
N GLN A 12 -10.73 -21.25 7.00
CA GLN A 12 -10.13 -22.50 7.47
C GLN A 12 -8.79 -22.25 8.21
N VAL A 13 -7.99 -21.25 7.76
CA VAL A 13 -6.76 -20.85 8.47
C VAL A 13 -7.13 -20.26 9.84
N ILE A 14 -8.09 -19.35 9.91
CA ILE A 14 -8.55 -18.73 11.15
C ILE A 14 -9.07 -19.78 12.14
N ASP A 15 -9.86 -20.74 11.65
CA ASP A 15 -10.47 -21.80 12.46
C ASP A 15 -9.48 -22.92 12.84
N SER A 16 -8.26 -22.89 12.32
CA SER A 16 -7.26 -23.95 12.54
C SER A 16 -6.63 -23.97 13.93
N GLY A 17 -7.02 -23.06 14.83
CA GLY A 17 -6.52 -22.95 16.19
C GLY A 17 -5.23 -22.12 16.34
N VAL A 18 -4.91 -21.28 15.34
CA VAL A 18 -3.77 -20.35 15.43
C VAL A 18 -4.13 -19.11 16.26
N ASP A 19 -3.16 -18.55 16.97
CA ASP A 19 -3.32 -17.32 17.76
C ASP A 19 -2.97 -16.06 16.95
N VAL A 20 -2.07 -16.21 15.97
CA VAL A 20 -1.57 -15.13 15.12
C VAL A 20 -1.78 -15.48 13.66
N VAL A 21 -2.25 -14.52 12.87
CA VAL A 21 -2.35 -14.64 11.41
C VAL A 21 -1.48 -13.61 10.71
N ILE A 22 -0.88 -14.01 9.59
CA ILE A 22 -0.11 -13.13 8.71
C ILE A 22 -0.87 -12.97 7.40
N LEU A 23 -1.35 -11.76 7.11
CA LEU A 23 -2.15 -11.45 5.94
C LEU A 23 -1.28 -10.90 4.81
N THR A 24 -0.89 -11.76 3.88
CA THR A 24 -0.03 -11.44 2.72
C THR A 24 -0.73 -11.65 1.37
N THR A 25 -2.03 -11.91 1.40
CA THR A 25 -2.85 -12.02 0.18
C THR A 25 -2.91 -10.69 -0.59
N PRO A 26 -3.28 -10.70 -1.88
CA PRO A 26 -3.45 -9.46 -2.63
C PRO A 26 -4.34 -8.45 -1.91
N PRO A 27 -4.05 -7.14 -2.01
CA PRO A 27 -4.69 -6.10 -1.20
C PRO A 27 -6.21 -6.04 -1.27
N GLY A 28 -6.81 -6.38 -2.42
CA GLY A 28 -8.27 -6.41 -2.58
C GLY A 28 -8.99 -7.36 -1.62
N PHE A 29 -8.31 -8.40 -1.14
CA PHE A 29 -8.86 -9.34 -0.15
C PHE A 29 -8.60 -8.92 1.31
N ARG A 30 -7.71 -7.96 1.54
CA ARG A 30 -7.23 -7.61 2.87
C ARG A 30 -8.34 -7.14 3.82
N PRO A 31 -9.27 -6.25 3.41
CA PRO A 31 -10.34 -5.80 4.31
C PRO A 31 -11.19 -6.97 4.83
N LEU A 32 -11.55 -7.90 3.94
CA LEU A 32 -12.33 -9.09 4.29
C LEU A 32 -11.58 -10.01 5.27
N HIS A 33 -10.31 -10.31 4.95
CA HIS A 33 -9.50 -11.20 5.77
C HIS A 33 -9.16 -10.58 7.13
N PHE A 34 -8.88 -9.27 7.16
CA PHE A 34 -8.58 -8.55 8.39
C PHE A 34 -9.78 -8.52 9.32
N LYS A 35 -10.96 -8.16 8.80
CA LYS A 35 -12.21 -8.16 9.55
C LYS A 35 -12.47 -9.54 10.19
N ALA A 36 -12.40 -10.62 9.40
CA ALA A 36 -12.62 -11.97 9.86
C ALA A 36 -11.63 -12.38 10.96
N ALA A 37 -10.36 -12.02 10.82
CA ALA A 37 -9.34 -12.34 11.83
C ALA A 37 -9.57 -11.57 13.15
N VAL A 38 -9.95 -10.29 13.08
CA VAL A 38 -10.29 -9.47 14.26
C VAL A 38 -11.55 -10.01 14.96
N GLU A 39 -12.59 -10.34 14.21
CA GLU A 39 -13.82 -10.92 14.76
C GLU A 39 -13.52 -12.23 15.50
N ALA A 40 -12.63 -13.07 14.96
CA ALA A 40 -12.17 -14.32 15.55
C ALA A 40 -11.14 -14.15 16.69
N GLY A 41 -10.77 -12.90 17.06
CA GLY A 41 -9.89 -12.64 18.19
C GLY A 41 -8.43 -12.99 17.93
N LYS A 42 -7.95 -12.94 16.69
CA LYS A 42 -6.56 -13.24 16.35
C LYS A 42 -5.66 -12.02 16.44
N HIS A 43 -4.39 -12.19 16.85
CA HIS A 43 -3.35 -11.21 16.64
C HIS A 43 -2.95 -11.21 15.16
N ILE A 44 -2.58 -10.04 14.61
CA ILE A 44 -2.49 -9.90 13.15
C ILE A 44 -1.24 -9.11 12.75
N PHE A 45 -0.46 -9.69 11.84
CA PHE A 45 0.44 -8.93 10.98
C PHE A 45 -0.21 -8.82 9.61
N LEU A 46 -0.38 -7.60 9.08
CA LEU A 46 -0.95 -7.39 7.76
C LEU A 46 -0.02 -6.58 6.88
N GLU A 47 0.20 -7.07 5.65
CA GLU A 47 1.00 -6.38 4.66
C GLU A 47 0.30 -5.13 4.12
N LYS A 48 1.10 -4.16 3.68
CA LYS A 48 0.63 -3.00 2.93
C LYS A 48 0.15 -3.40 1.51
N PRO A 49 -0.71 -2.63 0.86
CA PRO A 49 -1.60 -1.61 1.39
C PRO A 49 -2.77 -2.21 2.16
N MET A 50 -3.49 -1.37 2.89
CA MET A 50 -4.58 -1.81 3.75
C MET A 50 -5.84 -2.17 2.98
N ALA A 51 -6.08 -1.52 1.83
CA ALA A 51 -7.23 -1.73 0.95
C ALA A 51 -6.91 -1.20 -0.45
N THR A 52 -7.78 -1.49 -1.42
CA THR A 52 -7.70 -0.98 -2.80
C THR A 52 -8.73 0.10 -3.11
N ASP A 53 -9.69 0.31 -2.23
CA ASP A 53 -10.78 1.27 -2.38
C ASP A 53 -11.23 1.89 -1.06
N ALA A 54 -12.06 2.93 -1.14
CA ALA A 54 -12.54 3.64 0.04
C ALA A 54 -13.51 2.81 0.92
N PRO A 55 -14.42 1.99 0.40
CA PRO A 55 -15.21 1.07 1.23
C PRO A 55 -14.35 0.09 2.01
N GLY A 56 -13.37 -0.53 1.36
CA GLY A 56 -12.42 -1.44 2.00
C GLY A 56 -11.60 -0.74 3.08
N LEU A 57 -11.13 0.49 2.82
CA LEU A 57 -10.40 1.27 3.82
C LEU A 57 -11.27 1.56 5.06
N ARG A 58 -12.53 1.96 4.89
CA ARG A 58 -13.46 2.15 6.03
C ARG A 58 -13.62 0.86 6.85
N SER A 59 -13.79 -0.28 6.18
CA SER A 59 -13.88 -1.58 6.86
C SER A 59 -12.61 -1.91 7.66
N VAL A 60 -11.43 -1.57 7.13
CA VAL A 60 -10.16 -1.75 7.85
C VAL A 60 -10.09 -0.84 9.07
N MET A 61 -10.48 0.43 8.96
CA MET A 61 -10.50 1.38 10.09
C MET A 61 -11.44 0.89 11.20
N GLU A 62 -12.66 0.48 10.87
CA GLU A 62 -13.64 -0.08 11.84
C GLU A 62 -13.08 -1.34 12.51
N SER A 63 -12.46 -2.22 11.74
CA SER A 63 -11.85 -3.45 12.26
C SER A 63 -10.63 -3.15 13.16
N ALA A 64 -9.85 -2.14 12.86
CA ALA A 64 -8.73 -1.70 13.69
C ALA A 64 -9.21 -1.18 15.07
N GLU A 65 -10.29 -0.40 15.08
CA GLU A 65 -10.91 0.05 16.33
C GLU A 65 -11.47 -1.13 17.15
N LEU A 66 -12.07 -2.11 16.48
CA LEU A 66 -12.53 -3.34 17.15
C LEU A 66 -11.36 -4.14 17.73
N ALA A 67 -10.27 -4.27 16.97
CA ALA A 67 -9.06 -4.97 17.43
C ALA A 67 -8.47 -4.30 18.67
N LYS A 68 -8.40 -2.96 18.69
CA LYS A 68 -7.98 -2.18 19.86
C LYS A 68 -8.86 -2.45 21.08
N LYS A 69 -10.19 -2.45 20.91
CA LYS A 69 -11.15 -2.76 22.00
C LYS A 69 -11.00 -4.18 22.52
N LYS A 70 -10.62 -5.13 21.68
CA LYS A 70 -10.37 -6.52 22.05
C LYS A 70 -8.95 -6.78 22.62
N GLY A 71 -8.08 -5.77 22.68
CA GLY A 71 -6.69 -5.92 23.12
C GLY A 71 -5.83 -6.76 22.18
N LEU A 72 -6.16 -6.81 20.88
CA LEU A 72 -5.40 -7.56 19.90
C LEU A 72 -4.18 -6.79 19.43
N ALA A 73 -3.04 -7.46 19.29
CA ALA A 73 -1.87 -6.91 18.64
C ALA A 73 -2.08 -6.89 17.11
N VAL A 74 -1.94 -5.72 16.50
CA VAL A 74 -2.04 -5.51 15.06
C VAL A 74 -0.83 -4.73 14.58
N VAL A 75 -0.12 -5.26 13.60
CA VAL A 75 1.07 -4.62 13.01
C VAL A 75 0.92 -4.52 11.51
N ALA A 76 1.12 -3.32 10.97
CA ALA A 76 1.10 -3.05 9.54
C ALA A 76 2.50 -3.12 8.91
N GLY A 77 2.61 -3.71 7.72
CA GLY A 77 3.85 -3.99 7.00
C GLY A 77 4.53 -2.78 6.34
N PHE A 78 4.44 -1.59 6.94
CA PHE A 78 5.20 -0.41 6.47
C PHE A 78 6.65 -0.50 6.92
N CYS A 79 7.42 -1.33 6.22
CA CYS A 79 8.77 -1.73 6.62
C CYS A 79 9.75 -0.57 6.84
N TRP A 80 9.57 0.58 6.17
CA TRP A 80 10.48 1.70 6.30
C TRP A 80 10.37 2.43 7.65
N ARG A 81 9.22 2.34 8.32
CA ARG A 81 9.08 2.83 9.71
C ARG A 81 9.89 2.01 10.71
N TYR A 82 10.36 0.83 10.33
CA TYR A 82 11.21 -0.04 11.15
C TYR A 82 12.69 -0.01 10.75
N HIS A 83 13.04 0.73 9.69
CA HIS A 83 14.42 0.85 9.23
C HIS A 83 15.22 1.84 10.10
N TYR A 84 16.25 1.39 10.80
CA TYR A 84 16.98 2.18 11.79
C TYR A 84 17.48 3.54 11.27
N ALA A 85 18.16 3.55 10.10
CA ALA A 85 18.67 4.81 9.53
C ALA A 85 17.54 5.78 9.16
N ARG A 86 16.39 5.30 8.68
CA ARG A 86 15.24 6.16 8.37
C ARG A 86 14.61 6.73 9.64
N ARG A 87 14.48 5.92 10.68
CA ARG A 87 13.99 6.38 11.98
C ARG A 87 14.86 7.49 12.55
N GLU A 88 16.19 7.33 12.48
CA GLU A 88 17.12 8.36 12.93
C GLU A 88 17.04 9.62 12.05
N PHE A 89 16.92 9.46 10.73
CA PHE A 89 16.77 10.57 9.78
C PHE A 89 15.51 11.41 10.08
N PHE A 90 14.35 10.76 10.15
CA PHE A 90 13.08 11.44 10.45
C PHE A 90 13.06 12.03 11.85
N LYS A 91 13.68 11.36 12.84
CA LYS A 91 13.85 11.90 14.18
C LYS A 91 14.62 13.21 14.18
N ARG A 92 15.77 13.30 13.48
CA ARG A 92 16.55 14.54 13.39
C ARG A 92 15.76 15.69 12.77
N ILE A 93 14.92 15.39 11.78
CA ILE A 93 14.05 16.42 11.19
C ILE A 93 13.03 16.88 12.23
N ALA A 94 12.38 15.96 12.93
CA ALA A 94 11.42 16.28 13.98
C ALA A 94 12.06 17.05 15.14
N ASP A 95 13.33 16.80 15.44
CA ASP A 95 14.14 17.54 16.43
C ASP A 95 14.58 18.96 15.91
N GLY A 96 14.15 19.36 14.70
CA GLY A 96 14.36 20.71 14.14
C GLY A 96 15.68 20.91 13.39
N ALA A 97 16.34 19.86 12.93
CA ALA A 97 17.62 19.96 12.20
C ALA A 97 17.55 20.86 10.96
N ILE A 98 16.38 20.93 10.30
CA ILE A 98 16.13 21.77 9.12
C ILE A 98 15.10 22.87 9.37
N GLY A 99 14.76 23.15 10.66
CA GLY A 99 13.69 24.06 11.02
C GLY A 99 12.31 23.47 10.73
N ASP A 100 11.35 24.33 10.39
CA ASP A 100 9.99 23.91 10.03
C ASP A 100 9.97 23.33 8.62
N VAL A 101 9.41 22.14 8.48
CA VAL A 101 9.28 21.48 7.17
C VAL A 101 8.30 22.26 6.29
N GLN A 102 8.75 22.66 5.11
CA GLN A 102 7.94 23.36 4.11
C GLN A 102 7.45 22.44 3.00
N THR A 103 8.32 21.54 2.56
CA THR A 103 8.00 20.67 1.40
C THR A 103 8.74 19.34 1.51
N MET A 104 8.07 18.27 1.09
CA MET A 104 8.71 17.00 0.75
C MET A 104 8.35 16.64 -0.70
N TYR A 105 9.36 16.30 -1.50
CA TYR A 105 9.17 15.63 -2.78
C TYR A 105 9.72 14.20 -2.70
N ALA A 106 8.83 13.24 -2.88
CA ALA A 106 9.15 11.82 -2.87
C ALA A 106 8.97 11.22 -4.24
N THR A 107 9.93 10.42 -4.70
CA THR A 107 9.85 9.71 -5.97
C THR A 107 9.69 8.21 -5.74
N TYR A 108 8.98 7.55 -6.65
CA TYR A 108 8.88 6.10 -6.76
C TYR A 108 8.90 5.71 -8.24
N TYR A 109 10.01 6.01 -8.92
CA TYR A 109 10.20 5.75 -10.35
C TYR A 109 10.90 4.43 -10.55
N THR A 110 10.18 3.44 -11.04
CA THR A 110 10.69 2.08 -11.27
C THR A 110 10.31 1.59 -12.67
N GLY A 111 10.84 0.44 -13.06
CA GLY A 111 10.22 -0.39 -14.08
C GLY A 111 8.98 -1.12 -13.55
N PRO A 112 8.25 -1.85 -14.39
CA PRO A 112 7.11 -2.68 -13.93
C PRO A 112 7.56 -3.69 -12.88
N VAL A 113 6.93 -3.64 -11.70
CA VAL A 113 7.28 -4.52 -10.56
C VAL A 113 6.87 -5.96 -10.84
N LYS A 114 5.69 -6.15 -11.42
CA LYS A 114 5.20 -7.45 -11.87
C LYS A 114 4.64 -7.29 -13.27
N PRO A 115 5.47 -7.46 -14.31
CA PRO A 115 4.99 -7.35 -15.68
C PRO A 115 3.81 -8.29 -15.94
N MET A 116 2.80 -7.78 -16.63
CA MET A 116 1.67 -8.60 -17.08
C MET A 116 2.16 -9.54 -18.17
N PRO A 117 1.94 -10.85 -18.05
CA PRO A 117 2.23 -11.78 -19.14
C PRO A 117 1.31 -11.53 -20.34
N PRO A 118 1.70 -11.94 -21.56
CA PRO A 118 0.81 -11.85 -22.71
C PRO A 118 -0.45 -12.70 -22.50
N ASP A 119 -1.56 -12.30 -23.08
CA ASP A 119 -2.84 -13.01 -22.93
C ASP A 119 -2.78 -14.45 -23.44
N SER A 120 -1.90 -14.74 -24.41
CA SER A 120 -1.59 -16.10 -24.87
C SER A 120 -0.98 -17.03 -23.83
N ALA A 121 -0.49 -16.49 -22.72
CA ALA A 121 0.00 -17.30 -21.59
C ALA A 121 -1.12 -17.77 -20.65
N ARG A 122 -2.34 -17.28 -20.85
CA ARG A 122 -3.51 -17.74 -20.10
C ARG A 122 -3.87 -19.17 -20.54
N LYS A 123 -3.99 -20.06 -19.58
CA LYS A 123 -4.46 -21.41 -19.85
C LYS A 123 -5.97 -21.43 -20.07
N GLU A 124 -6.41 -22.31 -20.96
CA GLU A 124 -7.82 -22.45 -21.34
C GLU A 124 -8.73 -22.78 -20.14
N GLU A 125 -8.22 -23.60 -19.21
CA GLU A 125 -8.96 -23.99 -18.01
C GLU A 125 -9.08 -22.88 -16.93
N TRP A 126 -8.36 -21.77 -17.07
CA TRP A 126 -8.43 -20.69 -16.09
C TRP A 126 -9.61 -19.77 -16.33
N SER A 127 -10.44 -19.60 -15.32
CA SER A 127 -11.50 -18.60 -15.32
C SER A 127 -10.91 -17.17 -15.35
N ASP A 128 -11.74 -16.17 -15.67
CA ASP A 128 -11.32 -14.77 -15.66
C ASP A 128 -10.82 -14.33 -14.28
N ILE A 129 -11.52 -14.75 -13.23
CA ILE A 129 -11.11 -14.41 -11.86
C ILE A 129 -9.77 -15.07 -11.49
N GLU A 130 -9.55 -16.31 -11.91
CA GLU A 130 -8.29 -17.00 -11.65
C GLU A 130 -7.13 -16.32 -12.39
N TRP A 131 -7.33 -15.94 -13.66
CA TRP A 131 -6.35 -15.20 -14.44
C TRP A 131 -5.98 -13.86 -13.75
N GLN A 132 -6.98 -13.11 -13.30
CA GLN A 132 -6.78 -11.83 -12.63
C GLN A 132 -6.08 -12.01 -11.28
N VAL A 133 -6.48 -12.96 -10.45
CA VAL A 133 -5.85 -13.23 -9.16
C VAL A 133 -4.39 -13.70 -9.32
N ARG A 134 -4.08 -14.53 -10.32
CA ARG A 134 -2.70 -14.92 -10.64
C ARG A 134 -1.83 -13.75 -11.07
N ASN A 135 -2.46 -12.73 -11.67
CA ASN A 135 -1.82 -11.48 -12.12
C ASN A 135 -2.31 -10.26 -11.33
N TRP A 136 -2.66 -10.47 -10.08
CA TRP A 136 -3.36 -9.54 -9.19
C TRP A 136 -2.83 -8.10 -9.21
N TYR A 137 -1.52 -7.94 -9.35
CA TYR A 137 -0.85 -6.64 -9.36
C TYR A 137 -1.34 -5.73 -10.51
N ASN A 138 -1.71 -6.33 -11.63
CA ASN A 138 -2.10 -5.62 -12.85
C ASN A 138 -3.59 -5.27 -12.93
N PHE A 139 -4.37 -5.58 -11.89
CA PHE A 139 -5.80 -5.31 -11.81
C PHE A 139 -6.13 -4.43 -10.61
N THR A 140 -6.75 -3.27 -10.86
CA THR A 140 -7.00 -2.25 -9.82
C THR A 140 -7.82 -2.77 -8.66
N TRP A 141 -8.84 -3.61 -8.91
CA TRP A 141 -9.67 -4.17 -7.85
C TRP A 141 -8.88 -5.07 -6.88
N CYS A 142 -7.83 -5.69 -7.37
CA CYS A 142 -7.05 -6.67 -6.60
C CYS A 142 -5.76 -6.06 -6.03
N GLY A 143 -5.06 -5.22 -6.81
CA GLY A 143 -3.78 -4.60 -6.47
C GLY A 143 -3.87 -3.15 -6.01
N GLY A 144 -4.87 -2.41 -6.46
CA GLY A 144 -5.10 -1.00 -6.13
C GLY A 144 -4.39 0.00 -7.01
N ASP A 145 -3.47 -0.43 -7.89
CA ASP A 145 -2.64 0.43 -8.73
C ASP A 145 -1.22 0.68 -8.19
N GLY A 146 -0.34 1.24 -9.02
CA GLY A 146 1.05 1.53 -8.67
C GLY A 146 1.21 2.53 -7.52
N LEU A 147 0.30 3.49 -7.39
CA LEU A 147 0.26 4.41 -6.25
C LEU A 147 -0.04 3.65 -4.95
N VAL A 148 -1.12 2.86 -4.95
CA VAL A 148 -1.64 2.19 -3.76
C VAL A 148 -0.74 1.02 -3.35
N GLU A 149 -0.20 0.26 -4.30
CA GLU A 149 0.58 -0.95 -3.99
C GLU A 149 2.06 -0.65 -3.77
N GLN A 150 2.67 0.22 -4.58
CA GLN A 150 4.11 0.52 -4.49
C GLN A 150 4.40 1.87 -3.84
N ALA A 151 3.90 2.95 -4.41
CA ALA A 151 4.23 4.27 -3.94
C ALA A 151 3.59 4.63 -2.58
N VAL A 152 2.71 3.78 -2.05
CA VAL A 152 2.21 3.87 -0.67
C VAL A 152 3.34 3.93 0.37
N HIS A 153 4.50 3.36 0.07
CA HIS A 153 5.69 3.53 0.91
C HIS A 153 6.16 4.99 0.96
N SER A 154 6.07 5.72 -0.14
CA SER A 154 6.43 7.14 -0.19
C SER A 154 5.31 8.01 0.37
N VAL A 155 4.03 7.63 0.18
CA VAL A 155 2.89 8.26 0.87
C VAL A 155 3.06 8.12 2.39
N ASP A 156 3.41 6.93 2.88
CA ASP A 156 3.67 6.69 4.31
C ASP A 156 4.81 7.56 4.87
N LYS A 157 5.88 7.76 4.09
CA LYS A 157 6.98 8.68 4.49
C LYS A 157 6.52 10.13 4.56
N ILE A 158 5.70 10.58 3.60
CA ILE A 158 5.10 11.92 3.62
C ILE A 158 4.21 12.05 4.87
N SER A 159 3.33 11.08 5.12
CA SER A 159 2.50 11.06 6.34
C SER A 159 3.35 11.12 7.61
N TRP A 160 4.37 10.28 7.72
CA TRP A 160 5.29 10.25 8.85
C TRP A 160 5.99 11.60 9.09
N LEU A 161 6.45 12.25 8.02
CA LEU A 161 7.10 13.57 8.09
C LEU A 161 6.17 14.64 8.68
N PHE A 162 4.89 14.59 8.34
CA PHE A 162 3.88 15.53 8.81
C PHE A 162 3.10 15.03 10.05
N GLY A 163 3.69 14.13 10.84
CA GLY A 163 3.16 13.70 12.15
C GLY A 163 1.94 12.80 12.06
N ASP A 164 1.77 12.11 10.94
CA ASP A 164 0.63 11.25 10.62
C ASP A 164 -0.71 12.01 10.52
N GLU A 165 -0.66 13.34 10.42
CA GLU A 165 -1.84 14.16 10.15
C GLU A 165 -2.28 13.99 8.68
N PRO A 166 -3.59 13.87 8.43
CA PRO A 166 -4.08 13.76 7.06
C PRO A 166 -3.89 15.08 6.29
N PRO A 167 -3.61 15.03 4.99
CA PRO A 167 -3.58 16.25 4.19
C PRO A 167 -5.00 16.87 4.12
N ARG A 168 -5.07 18.20 4.13
CA ARG A 168 -6.30 18.96 3.92
C ARG A 168 -6.90 18.71 2.53
N SER A 169 -6.05 18.58 1.51
CA SER A 169 -6.46 18.25 0.15
C SER A 169 -5.35 17.53 -0.60
N ALA A 170 -5.77 16.79 -1.64
CA ALA A 170 -4.88 16.18 -2.61
C ALA A 170 -5.40 16.39 -4.02
N VAL A 171 -4.50 16.71 -4.95
CA VAL A 171 -4.77 16.78 -6.38
C VAL A 171 -3.80 15.86 -7.09
N ALA A 172 -4.31 15.07 -8.04
CA ALA A 172 -3.47 14.12 -8.76
C ALA A 172 -3.73 14.19 -10.27
N VAL A 173 -2.70 13.87 -11.03
CA VAL A 173 -2.78 13.64 -12.48
C VAL A 173 -2.00 12.35 -12.78
N GLY A 174 -2.53 11.52 -13.68
CA GLY A 174 -1.90 10.27 -14.04
C GLY A 174 -2.61 9.59 -15.18
N GLY A 175 -2.13 8.42 -15.55
CA GLY A 175 -2.72 7.68 -16.65
C GLY A 175 -2.01 6.38 -16.98
N ARG A 176 -2.36 5.85 -18.15
CA ARG A 176 -1.83 4.61 -18.70
C ARG A 176 -1.30 4.88 -20.11
N GLN A 177 0.01 5.07 -20.23
CA GLN A 177 0.69 5.38 -21.50
C GLN A 177 1.07 4.13 -22.31
N ARG A 178 1.20 2.99 -21.64
CA ARG A 178 1.64 1.73 -22.25
C ARG A 178 0.64 0.59 -22.04
N PRO A 179 -0.61 0.71 -22.60
CA PRO A 179 -1.66 -0.30 -22.43
C PRO A 179 -1.44 -1.46 -23.41
N ASN A 180 -0.50 -2.33 -23.15
CA ASN A 180 -0.13 -3.44 -24.04
C ASN A 180 -0.60 -4.82 -23.54
N ASN A 181 -1.54 -4.86 -22.62
CA ASN A 181 -2.02 -6.10 -22.00
C ASN A 181 -3.44 -5.95 -21.43
N SER A 182 -4.03 -7.04 -20.93
CA SER A 182 -5.37 -7.08 -20.33
C SER A 182 -5.49 -6.47 -18.94
N GLY A 183 -4.38 -6.08 -18.32
CA GLY A 183 -4.40 -5.34 -17.04
C GLY A 183 -4.97 -3.93 -17.18
N ASN A 184 -5.38 -3.31 -16.08
CA ASN A 184 -6.01 -1.99 -16.07
C ASN A 184 -5.38 -0.97 -15.11
N ILE A 185 -4.24 -1.26 -14.50
CA ILE A 185 -3.51 -0.30 -13.65
C ILE A 185 -2.91 0.82 -14.49
N TRP A 186 -2.74 1.98 -13.86
CA TRP A 186 -1.99 3.09 -14.44
C TRP A 186 -0.48 2.84 -14.34
N ASP A 187 0.27 3.45 -15.22
CA ASP A 187 1.72 3.33 -15.25
C ASP A 187 2.46 4.57 -14.72
N HIS A 188 1.72 5.66 -14.47
CA HIS A 188 2.25 6.86 -13.82
C HIS A 188 1.16 7.64 -13.11
N ILE A 189 1.53 8.33 -12.02
CA ILE A 189 0.71 9.30 -11.30
C ILE A 189 1.61 10.29 -10.54
N GLU A 190 1.22 11.56 -10.55
CA GLU A 190 1.78 12.62 -9.73
C GLU A 190 0.71 13.12 -8.76
N VAL A 191 1.08 13.28 -7.49
CA VAL A 191 0.15 13.75 -6.45
C VAL A 191 0.75 14.94 -5.72
N ASN A 192 -0.07 15.95 -5.49
CA ASN A 192 0.24 17.13 -4.68
C ASN A 192 -0.70 17.14 -3.46
N TYR A 193 -0.12 16.97 -2.29
CA TYR A 193 -0.79 17.04 -0.99
C TYR A 193 -0.60 18.42 -0.37
N LEU A 194 -1.66 19.01 0.15
CA LEU A 194 -1.62 20.26 0.94
C LEU A 194 -2.00 19.93 2.39
N PHE A 195 -1.14 20.30 3.33
CA PHE A 195 -1.36 20.14 4.77
C PHE A 195 -1.93 21.42 5.39
N GLU A 196 -2.50 21.32 6.60
CA GLU A 196 -3.14 22.47 7.29
C GLU A 196 -2.20 23.64 7.56
N ASN A 197 -0.92 23.36 7.84
CA ASN A 197 0.12 24.37 8.06
C ASN A 197 0.62 25.03 6.75
N GLY A 198 0.05 24.71 5.59
CA GLY A 198 0.45 25.22 4.28
C GLY A 198 1.61 24.44 3.63
N ALA A 199 2.26 23.53 4.34
CA ALA A 199 3.30 22.67 3.77
C ALA A 199 2.76 21.76 2.67
N ARG A 200 3.65 21.29 1.79
CA ARG A 200 3.27 20.45 0.65
C ARG A 200 4.05 19.15 0.59
N GLY A 201 3.34 18.08 0.28
CA GLY A 201 3.91 16.81 -0.15
C GLY A 201 3.71 16.61 -1.64
N PHE A 202 4.77 16.30 -2.36
CA PHE A 202 4.70 15.90 -3.77
C PHE A 202 5.15 14.46 -3.89
N LEU A 203 4.41 13.67 -4.66
CA LEU A 203 4.75 12.29 -4.94
C LEU A 203 4.72 12.03 -6.44
N GLY A 204 5.86 11.60 -7.00
CA GLY A 204 5.93 11.08 -8.35
C GLY A 204 6.04 9.57 -8.36
N GLN A 205 5.13 8.89 -9.06
CA GLN A 205 5.15 7.44 -9.25
C GLN A 205 5.13 7.10 -10.73
N ARG A 206 5.98 6.17 -11.16
CA ARG A 206 6.01 5.67 -12.54
C ARG A 206 6.57 4.27 -12.60
N GLN A 207 5.96 3.43 -13.46
CA GLN A 207 6.38 2.06 -13.74
C GLN A 207 6.47 1.82 -15.26
N ILE A 208 7.27 2.63 -15.95
CA ILE A 208 7.46 2.53 -17.41
C ILE A 208 8.85 1.96 -17.70
N PRO A 209 8.97 0.88 -18.52
CA PRO A 209 10.26 0.29 -18.87
C PRO A 209 11.17 1.27 -19.62
N GLY A 210 12.48 1.19 -19.37
CA GLY A 210 13.49 1.98 -20.07
C GLY A 210 13.57 3.45 -19.67
N CYS A 211 12.81 3.86 -18.63
CA CYS A 211 12.91 5.20 -18.07
C CYS A 211 13.86 5.26 -16.88
N HIS A 212 14.33 6.47 -16.55
CA HIS A 212 15.16 6.70 -15.36
C HIS A 212 14.48 6.19 -14.09
N GLY A 213 15.21 5.45 -13.26
CA GLY A 213 14.72 4.94 -11.97
C GLY A 213 15.16 5.83 -10.82
N GLU A 214 14.25 6.14 -9.92
CA GLU A 214 14.54 6.92 -8.71
C GLU A 214 13.57 6.59 -7.58
N ASN A 215 14.09 6.41 -6.37
CA ASN A 215 13.30 6.23 -5.16
C ASN A 215 13.95 7.03 -4.02
N ASN A 216 13.77 8.34 -4.07
CA ASN A 216 14.40 9.31 -3.19
C ASN A 216 13.37 10.17 -2.47
N ASP A 217 13.84 10.81 -1.40
CA ASP A 217 13.08 11.75 -0.60
C ASP A 217 13.87 13.06 -0.51
N TYR A 218 13.29 14.15 -1.00
CA TYR A 218 13.85 15.51 -0.92
C TYR A 218 13.00 16.32 0.04
N ILE A 219 13.61 16.78 1.14
CA ILE A 219 12.89 17.49 2.21
C ILE A 219 13.52 18.85 2.40
N TYR A 220 12.69 19.87 2.42
CA TYR A 220 13.09 21.26 2.52
C TYR A 220 12.45 21.90 3.76
N GLY A 221 13.25 22.57 4.54
CA GLY A 221 12.84 23.29 5.74
C GLY A 221 13.20 24.76 5.68
N THR A 222 13.02 25.45 6.79
CA THR A 222 13.29 26.90 6.96
C THR A 222 14.75 27.21 7.28
N LYS A 223 15.59 26.21 7.57
CA LYS A 223 17.03 26.34 7.83
C LYS A 223 17.85 25.67 6.74
#